data_83566eff5b907c32211130980841ea00
#
_entry.id   83566eff5b907c32211130980841ea00
#
_cell.length_a   1.000
_cell.length_b   1.000
_cell.length_c   1.000
_cell.angle_alpha   90.00
_cell.angle_beta   90.00
_cell.angle_gamma   90.00
#
_symmetry.space_group_name_H-M   'P 1'
#
loop_
_entity.id
_entity.type
_entity.pdbx_description
1 polymer ?
#
loop_
_entity_poly.entity_id
_entity_poly.type
_entity_poly.pdbx_seq_one_letter_code
_entity_poly.pdbx_strand_id
1 'polypeptide(L)'
;MKISNEEQLKPTLNPAFVPEDTLPPEDASSDGGEPEEALLEELLPPPQGVERFEAQLASISEQLRQLAEVEDAGQKELAALRREMEGFAAGEKQAAADRVLLSVIRVLDAIEAALRPEDEERIAYLCEHGGGNGAAMAQRYRTELQGVRQDLLEILYQNDTEPFTCGGDTVDPRRQQVLASKTAAYSTPEGGMMVESRRPGYARGERILRREQVYAIQILPTWMKEELSDGQHEPPSPM
;
A
#
# COMPACT_ATOMS: atom_id res chain seq x y z
N MET A 1 -0.31 -31.17 23.14
CA MET A 1 1.04 -31.49 22.67
C MET A 1 1.80 -30.18 22.55
N LYS A 2 2.62 -29.84 23.55
CA LYS A 2 3.38 -28.58 23.63
C LYS A 2 4.64 -28.74 22.80
N ILE A 3 4.88 -27.84 21.89
CA ILE A 3 6.20 -27.67 21.28
C ILE A 3 6.60 -26.20 21.53
N SER A 4 7.36 -25.99 22.58
CA SER A 4 8.15 -24.79 22.81
C SER A 4 9.43 -24.93 21.98
N ASN A 5 9.72 -23.94 21.18
CA ASN A 5 11.05 -23.69 20.65
C ASN A 5 11.27 -22.18 20.57
N GLU A 6 11.63 -21.61 21.72
CA GLU A 6 12.31 -20.33 21.83
C GLU A 6 13.81 -20.60 21.63
N GLU A 7 14.30 -20.41 20.47
CA GLU A 7 15.74 -20.33 20.23
C GLU A 7 16.12 -18.85 20.00
N GLN A 8 16.51 -18.24 21.13
CA GLN A 8 17.07 -16.90 21.21
C GLN A 8 18.47 -16.91 20.58
N LEU A 9 18.56 -16.36 19.38
CA LEU A 9 19.83 -15.93 18.78
C LEU A 9 20.29 -14.64 19.46
N LYS A 10 21.17 -14.75 20.43
CA LYS A 10 21.95 -13.64 20.98
C LYS A 10 22.98 -13.18 19.95
N PRO A 11 23.07 -11.89 19.62
CA PRO A 11 24.20 -11.37 18.86
C PRO A 11 25.44 -11.36 19.79
N THR A 12 26.47 -12.11 19.43
CA THR A 12 27.80 -12.03 20.01
C THR A 12 28.41 -10.68 19.65
N LEU A 13 28.45 -9.79 20.62
CA LEU A 13 29.30 -8.59 20.58
C LEU A 13 30.75 -9.03 20.59
N ASN A 14 31.49 -8.70 19.57
CA ASN A 14 32.94 -8.78 19.50
C ASN A 14 33.53 -7.68 20.39
N PRO A 15 34.40 -8.03 21.39
CA PRO A 15 34.98 -7.00 22.23
C PRO A 15 35.99 -6.17 21.46
N ALA A 16 35.87 -4.87 21.62
CA ALA A 16 36.73 -3.82 21.12
C ALA A 16 38.21 -4.13 21.45
N PHE A 17 39.02 -4.08 20.42
CA PHE A 17 40.47 -3.98 20.49
C PHE A 17 40.82 -2.56 20.98
N VAL A 18 41.25 -2.45 22.20
CA VAL A 18 41.84 -1.23 22.79
C VAL A 18 43.34 -1.32 22.58
N PRO A 19 44.00 -0.44 21.86
CA PRO A 19 45.45 -0.36 21.89
C PRO A 19 45.90 0.30 23.22
N GLU A 20 46.63 -0.42 24.00
CA GLU A 20 47.37 0.10 25.15
C GLU A 20 48.41 1.12 24.69
N ASP A 21 48.15 2.36 25.03
CA ASP A 21 49.11 3.48 24.96
C ASP A 21 50.16 3.26 26.05
N THR A 22 51.27 2.68 25.69
CA THR A 22 52.47 2.68 26.53
C THR A 22 53.35 3.85 26.18
N LEU A 23 53.19 4.93 26.92
CA LEU A 23 54.16 6.02 26.99
C LEU A 23 55.44 5.52 27.70
N PRO A 24 56.63 5.73 27.11
CA PRO A 24 57.87 5.57 27.84
C PRO A 24 58.17 6.82 28.70
N PRO A 25 58.88 6.67 29.82
CA PRO A 25 59.08 7.72 30.82
C PRO A 25 60.06 8.78 30.34
N GLU A 26 59.68 10.03 30.66
CA GLU A 26 60.65 11.15 30.71
C GLU A 26 61.65 10.89 31.84
N ASP A 27 62.90 10.88 31.49
CA ASP A 27 63.92 11.26 32.45
C ASP A 27 65.16 11.91 31.80
N ALA A 28 65.34 13.06 32.27
CA ALA A 28 66.58 13.72 32.74
C ALA A 28 67.63 14.22 31.75
N SER A 29 67.54 15.51 31.65
CA SER A 29 68.61 16.48 31.96
C SER A 29 70.02 16.22 31.46
N SER A 30 70.47 17.23 30.90
CA SER A 30 71.79 17.81 31.16
C SER A 30 72.52 18.28 29.90
N ASP A 31 72.61 19.52 29.91
CA ASP A 31 73.86 20.32 29.85
C ASP A 31 74.37 20.65 28.47
N GLY A 32 74.37 21.95 28.28
CA GLY A 32 75.39 22.90 27.85
C GLY A 32 76.22 22.55 26.63
N GLY A 33 75.98 23.24 25.55
CA GLY A 33 76.86 23.30 24.41
C GLY A 33 76.30 24.13 23.31
N GLU A 34 76.35 25.47 23.45
CA GLU A 34 76.26 26.43 22.36
C GLU A 34 77.51 26.38 21.51
N PRO A 35 77.53 27.08 20.41
CA PRO A 35 76.89 26.95 19.10
C PRO A 35 77.92 27.03 17.97
N GLU A 36 78.07 26.05 17.21
CA GLU A 36 78.92 26.12 15.98
C GLU A 36 78.26 25.48 14.71
N GLU A 37 76.94 25.28 14.70
CA GLU A 37 76.26 24.74 13.54
C GLU A 37 75.55 25.71 12.60
N ALA A 38 75.74 27.01 12.83
CA ALA A 38 75.10 28.07 12.01
C ALA A 38 75.78 28.41 10.67
N LEU A 39 76.80 27.68 10.28
CA LEU A 39 77.58 28.01 9.07
C LEU A 39 77.70 26.88 8.04
N LEU A 40 77.04 25.77 8.20
CA LEU A 40 77.07 24.65 7.23
C LEU A 40 75.80 24.41 6.41
N GLU A 41 74.76 25.23 6.62
CA GLU A 41 73.50 25.07 5.92
C GLU A 41 73.42 25.71 4.53
N GLU A 42 74.48 26.44 4.09
CA GLU A 42 74.46 27.26 2.87
C GLU A 42 75.17 26.61 1.65
N LEU A 43 75.65 25.37 1.71
CA LEU A 43 76.51 24.82 0.65
C LEU A 43 76.26 23.43 0.15
N LEU A 44 75.09 22.82 0.50
CA LEU A 44 74.71 21.55 -0.13
C LEU A 44 73.53 21.84 -1.06
N PRO A 45 73.64 21.59 -2.38
CA PRO A 45 72.49 21.60 -3.24
C PRO A 45 71.52 20.56 -2.73
N PRO A 46 70.19 20.87 -2.67
CA PRO A 46 69.23 19.93 -2.17
C PRO A 46 69.41 18.60 -2.92
N PRO A 47 69.49 17.48 -2.23
CA PRO A 47 69.70 16.20 -2.86
C PRO A 47 68.59 16.00 -3.85
N GLN A 48 68.89 15.91 -5.17
CA GLN A 48 67.92 15.74 -6.26
C GLN A 48 66.94 14.56 -6.05
N GLY A 49 67.19 13.72 -5.05
CA GLY A 49 66.31 12.66 -4.59
C GLY A 49 65.13 13.16 -3.75
N VAL A 50 65.26 14.22 -2.97
CA VAL A 50 64.21 14.73 -2.05
C VAL A 50 63.05 15.35 -2.84
N GLU A 51 63.39 16.17 -3.85
CA GLU A 51 62.38 16.82 -4.72
C GLU A 51 61.55 15.76 -5.50
N ARG A 52 62.19 14.69 -5.95
CA ARG A 52 61.52 13.58 -6.60
C ARG A 52 60.58 12.80 -5.65
N PHE A 53 61.00 12.63 -4.39
CA PHE A 53 60.20 11.99 -3.37
C PHE A 53 59.00 12.83 -2.98
N GLU A 54 59.16 14.13 -2.82
CA GLU A 54 58.06 15.06 -2.54
C GLU A 54 57.06 15.10 -3.70
N ALA A 55 57.52 15.12 -4.95
CA ALA A 55 56.66 15.07 -6.11
C ALA A 55 55.86 13.71 -6.20
N GLN A 56 56.49 12.61 -5.81
CA GLN A 56 55.81 11.32 -5.73
C GLN A 56 54.78 11.28 -4.63
N LEU A 57 55.08 11.78 -3.43
CA LEU A 57 54.14 11.89 -2.32
C LEU A 57 52.94 12.78 -2.65
N ALA A 58 53.18 13.91 -3.30
CA ALA A 58 52.12 14.78 -3.79
C ALA A 58 51.20 14.07 -4.81
N SER A 59 51.79 13.31 -5.73
CA SER A 59 51.03 12.51 -6.71
C SER A 59 50.20 11.42 -6.04
N ILE A 60 50.77 10.69 -5.07
CA ILE A 60 50.05 9.66 -4.32
C ILE A 60 48.91 10.26 -3.49
N SER A 61 49.15 11.40 -2.81
CA SER A 61 48.12 12.07 -2.03
C SER A 61 46.96 12.55 -2.91
N GLU A 62 47.21 13.03 -4.11
CA GLU A 62 46.17 13.40 -5.07
C GLU A 62 45.41 12.20 -5.59
N GLN A 63 46.10 11.07 -5.87
CA GLN A 63 45.43 9.82 -6.25
C GLN A 63 44.54 9.30 -5.11
N LEU A 64 45.00 9.34 -3.87
CA LEU A 64 44.19 8.93 -2.72
C LEU A 64 42.97 9.83 -2.54
N ARG A 65 43.11 11.13 -2.74
CA ARG A 65 41.99 12.08 -2.70
C ARG A 65 40.95 11.76 -3.78
N GLN A 66 41.38 11.50 -5.00
CA GLN A 66 40.50 11.13 -6.11
C GLN A 66 39.80 9.79 -5.83
N LEU A 67 40.52 8.82 -5.27
CA LEU A 67 39.94 7.53 -4.90
C LEU A 67 38.86 7.69 -3.82
N ALA A 68 39.13 8.55 -2.80
CA ALA A 68 38.16 8.84 -1.75
C ALA A 68 36.90 9.54 -2.29
N GLU A 69 37.06 10.46 -3.25
CA GLU A 69 35.92 11.11 -3.92
C GLU A 69 35.07 10.11 -4.73
N VAL A 70 35.70 9.17 -5.44
CA VAL A 70 35.01 8.12 -6.20
C VAL A 70 34.29 7.16 -5.25
N GLU A 71 34.95 6.79 -4.14
CA GLU A 71 34.33 5.93 -3.12
C GLU A 71 33.11 6.60 -2.47
N ASP A 72 33.21 7.88 -2.09
CA ASP A 72 32.09 8.64 -1.52
C ASP A 72 30.93 8.78 -2.50
N ALA A 73 31.22 9.03 -3.78
CA ALA A 73 30.22 9.04 -4.83
C ALA A 73 29.54 7.66 -5.00
N GLY A 74 30.32 6.59 -5.02
CA GLY A 74 29.81 5.22 -5.10
C GLY A 74 28.94 4.84 -3.89
N GLN A 75 29.31 5.23 -2.68
CA GLN A 75 28.51 4.99 -1.48
C GLN A 75 27.17 5.75 -1.52
N LYS A 76 27.17 7.00 -2.00
CA LYS A 76 25.93 7.79 -2.19
C LYS A 76 25.00 7.14 -3.21
N GLU A 77 25.54 6.66 -4.31
CA GLU A 77 24.76 5.97 -5.35
C GLU A 77 24.18 4.66 -4.84
N LEU A 78 24.95 3.86 -4.12
CA LEU A 78 24.47 2.64 -3.47
C LEU A 78 23.37 2.92 -2.44
N ALA A 79 23.51 3.99 -1.67
CA ALA A 79 22.48 4.39 -0.71
C ALA A 79 21.18 4.86 -1.41
N ALA A 80 21.30 5.55 -2.55
CA ALA A 80 20.14 5.92 -3.36
C ALA A 80 19.43 4.70 -3.95
N LEU A 81 20.18 3.77 -4.53
CA LEU A 81 19.67 2.54 -5.10
C LEU A 81 18.96 1.65 -4.05
N ARG A 82 19.54 1.55 -2.85
CA ARG A 82 18.89 0.83 -1.74
C ARG A 82 17.54 1.42 -1.37
N ARG A 83 17.43 2.76 -1.25
CA ARG A 83 16.16 3.43 -0.96
C ARG A 83 15.14 3.19 -2.05
N GLU A 84 15.56 3.21 -3.30
CA GLU A 84 14.70 2.91 -4.44
C GLU A 84 14.19 1.46 -4.39
N MET A 85 15.08 0.49 -4.16
CA MET A 85 14.70 -0.92 -3.99
C MET A 85 13.74 -1.15 -2.81
N GLU A 86 13.97 -0.50 -1.68
CA GLU A 86 13.07 -0.56 -0.51
C GLU A 86 11.69 0.01 -0.86
N GLY A 87 11.64 1.12 -1.60
CA GLY A 87 10.40 1.71 -2.10
C GLY A 87 9.64 0.77 -3.05
N PHE A 88 10.35 0.14 -4.00
CA PHE A 88 9.75 -0.88 -4.89
C PHE A 88 9.22 -2.07 -4.13
N ALA A 89 10.00 -2.64 -3.20
CA ALA A 89 9.58 -3.78 -2.40
C ALA A 89 8.35 -3.48 -1.53
N ALA A 90 8.28 -2.27 -0.96
CA ALA A 90 7.10 -1.81 -0.21
C ALA A 90 5.88 -1.67 -1.12
N GLY A 91 6.05 -1.11 -2.32
CA GLY A 91 4.98 -0.97 -3.32
C GLY A 91 4.45 -2.32 -3.80
N GLU A 92 5.33 -3.30 -4.07
CA GLU A 92 4.92 -4.64 -4.48
C GLU A 92 4.16 -5.39 -3.38
N LYS A 93 4.63 -5.31 -2.13
CA LYS A 93 3.93 -5.89 -0.97
C LYS A 93 2.53 -5.29 -0.82
N GLN A 94 2.41 -3.96 -0.96
CA GLN A 94 1.13 -3.28 -0.91
C GLN A 94 0.19 -3.73 -2.03
N ALA A 95 0.69 -3.81 -3.27
CA ALA A 95 -0.10 -4.26 -4.41
C ALA A 95 -0.53 -5.73 -4.30
N ALA A 96 0.31 -6.59 -3.71
CA ALA A 96 -0.04 -7.97 -3.42
C ALA A 96 -1.15 -8.06 -2.36
N ALA A 97 -1.04 -7.30 -1.27
CA ALA A 97 -2.06 -7.23 -0.24
C ALA A 97 -3.40 -6.73 -0.81
N ASP A 98 -3.38 -5.67 -1.62
CA ASP A 98 -4.60 -5.14 -2.26
C ASP A 98 -5.30 -6.19 -3.16
N ARG A 99 -4.53 -7.00 -3.90
CA ARG A 99 -5.10 -8.11 -4.71
C ARG A 99 -5.80 -9.15 -3.85
N VAL A 100 -5.22 -9.51 -2.72
CA VAL A 100 -5.84 -10.46 -1.77
C VAL A 100 -7.11 -9.85 -1.19
N LEU A 101 -7.08 -8.60 -0.72
CA LEU A 101 -8.25 -7.90 -0.18
C LEU A 101 -9.38 -7.80 -1.21
N LEU A 102 -9.05 -7.49 -2.48
CA LEU A 102 -10.05 -7.51 -3.56
C LEU A 102 -10.65 -8.89 -3.79
N SER A 103 -9.90 -9.96 -3.56
CA SER A 103 -10.42 -11.33 -3.64
C SER A 103 -11.38 -11.64 -2.47
N VAL A 104 -11.04 -11.21 -1.26
CA VAL A 104 -11.90 -11.28 -0.08
C VAL A 104 -13.23 -10.53 -0.32
N ILE A 105 -13.14 -9.29 -0.85
CA ILE A 105 -14.31 -8.47 -1.18
C ILE A 105 -15.22 -9.19 -2.20
N ARG A 106 -14.65 -9.88 -3.19
CA ARG A 106 -15.46 -10.65 -4.17
C ARG A 106 -16.20 -11.81 -3.53
N VAL A 107 -15.56 -12.51 -2.60
CA VAL A 107 -16.21 -13.60 -1.85
C VAL A 107 -17.32 -13.03 -0.96
N LEU A 108 -17.07 -11.90 -0.29
CA LEU A 108 -18.05 -11.21 0.52
C LEU A 108 -19.27 -10.78 -0.32
N ASP A 109 -19.07 -10.24 -1.53
CA ASP A 109 -20.13 -9.90 -2.46
C ASP A 109 -21.00 -11.12 -2.85
N ALA A 110 -20.39 -12.29 -3.02
CA ALA A 110 -21.10 -13.52 -3.33
C ALA A 110 -21.98 -13.99 -2.15
N ILE A 111 -21.43 -13.89 -0.93
CA ILE A 111 -22.17 -14.21 0.30
C ILE A 111 -23.32 -13.22 0.50
N GLU A 112 -23.10 -11.93 0.32
CA GLU A 112 -24.14 -10.91 0.43
C GLU A 112 -25.24 -11.09 -0.63
N ALA A 113 -24.87 -11.54 -1.82
CA ALA A 113 -25.85 -11.90 -2.84
C ALA A 113 -26.71 -13.10 -2.41
N ALA A 114 -26.10 -14.13 -1.81
CA ALA A 114 -26.83 -15.32 -1.32
C ALA A 114 -27.70 -15.03 -0.08
N LEU A 115 -27.40 -13.98 0.67
CA LEU A 115 -28.16 -13.57 1.86
C LEU A 115 -29.29 -12.57 1.57
N ARG A 116 -29.57 -12.24 0.29
CA ARG A 116 -30.62 -11.27 -0.05
C ARG A 116 -32.03 -11.76 0.29
N PRO A 117 -32.92 -10.81 0.68
CA PRO A 117 -34.31 -11.17 0.99
C PRO A 117 -35.05 -11.86 -0.16
N GLU A 118 -34.75 -11.52 -1.41
CA GLU A 118 -35.33 -12.11 -2.61
C GLU A 118 -35.09 -13.64 -2.69
N ASP A 119 -33.90 -14.05 -2.22
CA ASP A 119 -33.57 -15.49 -2.13
C ASP A 119 -34.18 -16.15 -0.90
N GLU A 120 -34.56 -15.38 0.14
CA GLU A 120 -35.32 -15.89 1.29
C GLU A 120 -36.69 -16.43 0.92
N GLU A 121 -37.46 -15.67 0.16
CA GLU A 121 -38.79 -16.08 -0.30
C GLU A 121 -38.69 -17.35 -1.15
N ARG A 122 -37.66 -17.43 -1.98
CA ARG A 122 -37.39 -18.60 -2.80
C ARG A 122 -37.01 -19.83 -1.97
N ILE A 123 -36.18 -19.64 -0.95
CA ILE A 123 -35.79 -20.70 -0.02
C ILE A 123 -36.99 -21.11 0.82
N ALA A 124 -37.78 -20.16 1.34
CA ALA A 124 -39.00 -20.44 2.08
C ALA A 124 -40.01 -21.27 1.24
N TYR A 125 -40.22 -20.90 -0.03
CA TYR A 125 -41.05 -21.64 -0.96
C TYR A 125 -40.55 -23.07 -1.17
N LEU A 126 -39.25 -23.27 -1.35
CA LEU A 126 -38.64 -24.59 -1.49
C LEU A 126 -38.75 -25.43 -0.20
N CYS A 127 -38.73 -24.79 0.95
CA CYS A 127 -38.88 -25.45 2.25
C CYS A 127 -40.32 -25.89 2.52
N GLU A 128 -41.30 -25.08 2.13
CA GLU A 128 -42.73 -25.45 2.26
C GLU A 128 -43.13 -26.63 1.38
N HIS A 129 -42.51 -26.73 0.19
CA HIS A 129 -42.84 -27.77 -0.81
C HIS A 129 -41.88 -28.96 -0.82
N GLY A 130 -40.75 -28.88 -0.11
CA GLY A 130 -39.64 -29.86 -0.12
C GLY A 130 -39.60 -30.88 1.02
N GLY A 131 -40.56 -30.84 1.97
CA GLY A 131 -40.62 -31.82 3.10
C GLY A 131 -39.84 -31.34 4.35
N GLY A 132 -40.31 -31.78 5.53
CA GLY A 132 -40.15 -31.19 6.86
C GLY A 132 -38.76 -30.85 7.43
N ASN A 133 -37.64 -31.13 6.77
CA ASN A 133 -36.30 -30.74 7.23
C ASN A 133 -35.66 -29.60 6.44
N GLY A 134 -36.25 -29.17 5.33
CA GLY A 134 -35.69 -28.18 4.44
C GLY A 134 -35.53 -26.78 5.08
N ALA A 135 -36.56 -26.34 5.81
CA ALA A 135 -36.57 -25.04 6.48
C ALA A 135 -35.48 -24.91 7.55
N ALA A 136 -35.33 -25.93 8.40
CA ALA A 136 -34.28 -25.93 9.43
C ALA A 136 -32.86 -25.92 8.83
N MET A 137 -32.70 -26.66 7.73
CA MET A 137 -31.41 -26.72 7.02
C MET A 137 -31.09 -25.40 6.33
N ALA A 138 -32.07 -24.75 5.69
CA ALA A 138 -31.92 -23.45 5.08
C ALA A 138 -31.53 -22.33 6.11
N GLN A 139 -32.22 -22.34 7.25
CA GLN A 139 -31.94 -21.43 8.35
C GLN A 139 -30.53 -21.63 8.92
N ARG A 140 -30.09 -22.88 9.07
CA ARG A 140 -28.75 -23.22 9.51
C ARG A 140 -27.70 -22.69 8.53
N TYR A 141 -27.87 -22.92 7.23
CA TYR A 141 -27.00 -22.43 6.17
C TYR A 141 -26.90 -20.93 6.19
N ARG A 142 -27.99 -20.22 6.36
CA ARG A 142 -28.02 -18.77 6.47
C ARG A 142 -27.21 -18.29 7.66
N THR A 143 -27.37 -18.90 8.82
CA THR A 143 -26.60 -18.55 10.02
C THR A 143 -25.09 -18.77 9.81
N GLU A 144 -24.73 -19.88 9.16
CA GLU A 144 -23.35 -20.19 8.82
C GLU A 144 -22.76 -19.14 7.83
N LEU A 145 -23.51 -18.75 6.80
CA LEU A 145 -23.09 -17.70 5.85
C LEU A 145 -22.97 -16.33 6.53
N GLN A 146 -23.85 -16.01 7.47
CA GLN A 146 -23.73 -14.77 8.26
C GLN A 146 -22.47 -14.77 9.12
N GLY A 147 -22.10 -15.92 9.71
CA GLY A 147 -20.83 -16.09 10.42
C GLY A 147 -19.63 -15.83 9.52
N VAL A 148 -19.57 -16.51 8.36
CA VAL A 148 -18.49 -16.31 7.39
C VAL A 148 -18.42 -14.86 6.88
N ARG A 149 -19.58 -14.23 6.66
CA ARG A 149 -19.64 -12.80 6.30
C ARG A 149 -18.97 -11.94 7.37
N GLN A 150 -19.25 -12.19 8.64
CA GLN A 150 -18.67 -11.45 9.76
C GLN A 150 -17.14 -11.65 9.83
N ASP A 151 -16.68 -12.90 9.66
CA ASP A 151 -15.24 -13.21 9.66
C ASP A 151 -14.51 -12.49 8.51
N LEU A 152 -15.10 -12.43 7.32
CA LEU A 152 -14.52 -11.72 6.18
C LEU A 152 -14.47 -10.21 6.40
N LEU A 153 -15.50 -9.62 7.02
CA LEU A 153 -15.48 -8.21 7.40
C LEU A 153 -14.38 -7.92 8.43
N GLU A 154 -14.21 -8.80 9.42
CA GLU A 154 -13.15 -8.69 10.41
C GLU A 154 -11.76 -8.71 9.75
N ILE A 155 -11.54 -9.61 8.79
CA ILE A 155 -10.29 -9.64 8.00
C ILE A 155 -10.05 -8.31 7.28
N LEU A 156 -11.09 -7.70 6.70
CA LEU A 156 -10.97 -6.41 6.04
C LEU A 156 -10.60 -5.31 7.04
N TYR A 157 -11.28 -5.24 8.19
CA TYR A 157 -10.99 -4.25 9.24
C TYR A 157 -9.58 -4.39 9.82
N GLN A 158 -9.11 -5.61 10.05
CA GLN A 158 -7.73 -5.87 10.50
C GLN A 158 -6.65 -5.40 9.49
N ASN A 159 -7.05 -5.19 8.24
CA ASN A 159 -6.21 -4.67 7.17
C ASN A 159 -6.53 -3.21 6.80
N ASP A 160 -7.09 -2.44 7.74
CA ASP A 160 -7.47 -1.02 7.56
C ASP A 160 -8.39 -0.80 6.35
N THR A 161 -9.20 -1.81 6.00
CA THR A 161 -10.10 -1.75 4.85
C THR A 161 -11.54 -1.64 5.32
N GLU A 162 -12.19 -0.54 4.98
CA GLU A 162 -13.54 -0.22 5.42
C GLU A 162 -14.51 -0.12 4.23
N PRO A 163 -15.75 -0.61 4.40
CA PRO A 163 -16.80 -0.37 3.43
C PRO A 163 -17.26 1.08 3.49
N PHE A 164 -17.62 1.65 2.35
CA PHE A 164 -18.24 2.96 2.29
C PHE A 164 -19.39 2.99 1.29
N THR A 165 -20.35 3.87 1.54
CA THR A 165 -21.43 4.24 0.61
C THR A 165 -21.44 5.75 0.46
N CYS A 166 -21.62 6.23 -0.75
CA CYS A 166 -21.78 7.66 -1.02
C CYS A 166 -23.27 7.95 -1.06
N GLY A 167 -23.77 8.74 -0.11
CA GLY A 167 -25.13 9.24 -0.17
C GLY A 167 -25.23 10.40 -1.17
N GLY A 168 -26.42 10.62 -1.73
CA GLY A 168 -26.72 11.79 -2.57
C GLY A 168 -27.47 11.45 -3.86
N ASP A 169 -27.94 12.50 -4.53
CA ASP A 169 -28.72 12.40 -5.78
C ASP A 169 -27.80 12.50 -7.02
N THR A 170 -26.50 12.68 -6.82
CA THR A 170 -25.51 12.81 -7.90
C THR A 170 -24.42 11.76 -7.75
N VAL A 171 -23.96 11.23 -8.89
CA VAL A 171 -22.87 10.24 -8.92
C VAL A 171 -21.52 10.94 -8.74
N ASP A 172 -20.72 10.46 -7.79
CA ASP A 172 -19.31 10.82 -7.67
C ASP A 172 -18.43 9.85 -8.48
N PRO A 173 -17.89 10.25 -9.65
CA PRO A 173 -17.11 9.37 -10.51
C PRO A 173 -15.81 8.85 -9.87
N ARG A 174 -15.31 9.52 -8.81
CA ARG A 174 -14.08 9.11 -8.11
C ARG A 174 -14.34 7.93 -7.18
N ARG A 175 -15.52 7.92 -6.53
CA ARG A 175 -15.89 6.94 -5.51
C ARG A 175 -16.92 5.94 -5.97
N GLN A 176 -17.69 6.27 -7.03
CA GLN A 176 -18.80 5.47 -7.53
C GLN A 176 -18.56 4.99 -8.97
N GLN A 177 -19.07 3.80 -9.26
CA GLN A 177 -19.12 3.20 -10.60
C GLN A 177 -20.56 2.89 -10.95
N VAL A 178 -21.07 3.53 -11.98
CA VAL A 178 -22.41 3.25 -12.49
C VAL A 178 -22.40 1.92 -13.23
N LEU A 179 -23.22 0.98 -12.78
CA LEU A 179 -23.41 -0.34 -13.42
C LEU A 179 -24.42 -0.25 -14.56
N ALA A 180 -25.51 0.47 -14.33
CA ALA A 180 -26.54 0.70 -15.33
C ALA A 180 -27.33 1.97 -15.01
N SER A 181 -27.90 2.56 -16.04
CA SER A 181 -28.90 3.62 -15.90
C SER A 181 -30.29 3.00 -16.10
N LYS A 182 -31.22 3.32 -15.21
CA LYS A 182 -32.60 2.85 -15.21
C LYS A 182 -33.54 4.04 -15.19
N THR A 183 -34.74 3.87 -15.70
CA THR A 183 -35.82 4.85 -15.53
C THR A 183 -36.69 4.42 -14.37
N ALA A 184 -37.05 5.34 -13.48
CA ALA A 184 -37.95 5.09 -12.36
C ALA A 184 -39.36 4.69 -12.86
N ALA A 185 -40.03 3.80 -12.14
CA ALA A 185 -41.42 3.43 -12.42
C ALA A 185 -42.39 4.59 -12.12
N TYR A 186 -41.99 5.50 -11.25
CA TYR A 186 -42.75 6.70 -10.88
C TYR A 186 -42.17 7.96 -11.52
N SER A 187 -42.98 9.02 -11.56
CA SER A 187 -42.56 10.34 -12.03
C SER A 187 -42.80 11.38 -10.95
N THR A 188 -42.02 12.46 -10.99
CA THR A 188 -42.19 13.64 -10.15
C THR A 188 -42.43 14.87 -11.02
N PRO A 189 -43.04 15.96 -10.49
CA PRO A 189 -43.30 17.16 -11.31
C PRO A 189 -42.05 17.73 -11.97
N GLU A 190 -40.92 17.70 -11.31
CA GLU A 190 -39.65 18.29 -11.76
C GLU A 190 -38.70 17.26 -12.41
N GLY A 191 -39.01 15.95 -12.28
CA GLY A 191 -38.07 14.92 -12.64
C GLY A 191 -36.91 14.82 -11.64
N GLY A 192 -35.82 14.17 -12.03
CA GLY A 192 -34.62 14.08 -11.19
C GLY A 192 -33.76 12.88 -11.50
N MET A 193 -32.75 12.72 -10.66
CA MET A 193 -31.88 11.54 -10.65
C MET A 193 -31.76 11.04 -9.21
N MET A 194 -31.77 9.74 -9.04
CA MET A 194 -31.51 9.05 -7.77
C MET A 194 -30.38 8.07 -7.96
N VAL A 195 -29.52 7.91 -6.98
CA VAL A 195 -28.43 6.95 -6.97
C VAL A 195 -28.77 5.83 -5.98
N GLU A 196 -28.91 4.62 -6.48
CA GLU A 196 -29.16 3.43 -5.67
C GLU A 196 -27.88 2.63 -5.52
N SER A 197 -27.40 2.47 -4.27
CA SER A 197 -26.25 1.63 -3.97
C SER A 197 -26.57 0.17 -4.17
N ARG A 198 -25.79 -0.51 -4.99
CA ARG A 198 -25.93 -1.96 -5.24
C ARG A 198 -24.92 -2.79 -4.46
N ARG A 199 -23.70 -2.28 -4.36
CA ARG A 199 -22.60 -2.87 -3.59
C ARG A 199 -21.76 -1.78 -3.00
N PRO A 200 -21.34 -1.87 -1.73
CA PRO A 200 -20.51 -0.87 -1.10
C PRO A 200 -19.15 -0.74 -1.79
N GLY A 201 -18.59 0.45 -1.77
CA GLY A 201 -17.19 0.67 -2.07
C GLY A 201 -16.31 0.18 -0.91
N TYR A 202 -15.01 0.01 -1.16
CA TYR A 202 -14.04 -0.33 -0.12
C TYR A 202 -12.82 0.56 -0.26
N ALA A 203 -12.38 1.12 0.87
CA ALA A 203 -11.20 1.97 0.94
C ALA A 203 -10.25 1.45 2.02
N ARG A 204 -8.95 1.61 1.77
CA ARG A 204 -7.88 1.34 2.72
C ARG A 204 -7.20 2.67 3.05
N GLY A 205 -7.56 3.26 4.19
CA GLY A 205 -7.24 4.65 4.47
C GLY A 205 -7.79 5.58 3.39
N GLU A 206 -6.95 6.39 2.77
CA GLU A 206 -7.35 7.29 1.69
C GLU A 206 -7.45 6.62 0.31
N ARG A 207 -6.94 5.41 0.17
CA ARG A 207 -6.88 4.71 -1.11
C ARG A 207 -8.13 3.89 -1.36
N ILE A 208 -8.83 4.17 -2.46
CA ILE A 208 -9.98 3.39 -2.91
C ILE A 208 -9.50 2.10 -3.55
N LEU A 209 -9.83 0.95 -2.94
CA LEU A 209 -9.57 -0.38 -3.49
C LEU A 209 -10.64 -0.76 -4.51
N ARG A 210 -11.91 -0.45 -4.21
CA ARG A 210 -13.05 -0.67 -5.08
C ARG A 210 -14.04 0.47 -4.95
N ARG A 211 -14.50 1.00 -6.06
CA ARG A 211 -15.58 1.98 -6.09
C ARG A 211 -16.89 1.33 -5.69
N GLU A 212 -17.77 2.12 -5.05
CA GLU A 212 -19.16 1.72 -4.82
C GLU A 212 -19.85 1.47 -6.16
N GLN A 213 -20.61 0.38 -6.26
CA GLN A 213 -21.37 0.04 -7.47
C GLN A 213 -22.80 0.51 -7.31
N VAL A 214 -23.26 1.37 -8.22
CA VAL A 214 -24.54 2.05 -8.13
C VAL A 214 -25.36 1.89 -9.41
N TYR A 215 -26.68 1.99 -9.26
CA TYR A 215 -27.59 2.26 -10.38
C TYR A 215 -27.91 3.76 -10.38
N ALA A 216 -27.78 4.40 -11.54
CA ALA A 216 -28.31 5.73 -11.77
C ALA A 216 -29.76 5.62 -12.22
N ILE A 217 -30.71 6.10 -11.41
CA ILE A 217 -32.13 6.00 -11.68
C ILE A 217 -32.62 7.39 -12.10
N GLN A 218 -33.01 7.50 -13.36
CA GLN A 218 -33.59 8.72 -13.89
C GLN A 218 -35.09 8.76 -13.58
N ILE A 219 -35.52 9.78 -12.88
CA ILE A 219 -36.93 10.05 -12.59
C ILE A 219 -37.43 11.01 -13.69
N LEU A 220 -38.36 10.55 -14.51
CA LEU A 220 -38.93 11.38 -15.55
C LEU A 220 -39.89 12.41 -14.95
N PRO A 221 -39.96 13.64 -15.49
CA PRO A 221 -40.98 14.59 -15.10
C PRO A 221 -42.36 14.09 -15.56
N THR A 222 -43.41 14.45 -14.81
CA THR A 222 -44.77 13.92 -15.02
C THR A 222 -45.27 14.22 -16.45
N TRP A 223 -45.01 15.41 -16.97
CA TRP A 223 -45.41 15.81 -18.31
C TRP A 223 -44.78 14.95 -19.43
N MET A 224 -43.53 14.52 -19.26
CA MET A 224 -42.87 13.68 -20.26
C MET A 224 -43.40 12.24 -20.27
N LYS A 225 -43.91 11.74 -19.14
CA LYS A 225 -44.49 10.42 -19.04
C LYS A 225 -45.86 10.36 -19.71
N GLU A 226 -46.65 11.43 -19.65
CA GLU A 226 -47.92 11.59 -20.32
C GLU A 226 -47.74 11.57 -21.84
N GLU A 227 -46.74 12.31 -22.37
CA GLU A 227 -46.45 12.33 -23.81
C GLU A 227 -46.03 10.94 -24.36
N LEU A 228 -45.27 10.16 -23.59
CA LEU A 228 -44.86 8.79 -23.95
C LEU A 228 -46.02 7.80 -23.90
N SER A 229 -47.02 8.05 -23.07
CA SER A 229 -48.24 7.25 -22.96
C SER A 229 -49.21 7.49 -24.11
N ASP A 230 -49.37 8.76 -24.54
CA ASP A 230 -50.27 9.13 -25.63
C ASP A 230 -49.75 8.74 -27.02
N GLY A 231 -48.42 8.52 -27.17
CA GLY A 231 -47.79 8.09 -28.40
C GLY A 231 -48.06 6.65 -28.84
N GLN A 232 -48.71 5.83 -28.01
CA GLN A 232 -49.12 4.46 -28.35
C GLN A 232 -50.57 4.43 -28.91
N HIS A 233 -50.93 5.40 -29.72
CA HIS A 233 -52.17 5.32 -30.47
C HIS A 233 -52.03 4.25 -31.55
N GLU A 234 -52.76 3.17 -31.35
CA GLU A 234 -52.92 2.01 -32.24
C GLU A 234 -53.26 2.53 -33.67
N PRO A 235 -52.55 2.10 -34.71
CA PRO A 235 -52.93 2.49 -36.07
C PRO A 235 -54.34 1.99 -36.36
N PRO A 236 -55.21 2.80 -36.97
CA PRO A 236 -56.58 2.38 -37.27
C PRO A 236 -56.54 1.12 -38.13
N SER A 237 -57.28 0.08 -37.70
CA SER A 237 -57.44 -1.17 -38.40
C SER A 237 -57.94 -0.92 -39.82
N PRO A 238 -57.29 -1.48 -40.85
CA PRO A 238 -57.79 -1.31 -42.24
C PRO A 238 -59.14 -2.01 -42.39
N MET A 239 -60.13 -1.25 -42.89
CA MET A 239 -61.43 -1.77 -43.34
C MET A 239 -61.29 -2.66 -44.59
#